data_e3234c95b04b351fecdcb932ac753ec7
#
_entry.id   e3234c95b04b351fecdcb932ac753ec7
#
_cell.length_a   1.000
_cell.length_b   1.000
_cell.length_c   1.000
_cell.angle_alpha   90.00
_cell.angle_beta   90.00
_cell.angle_gamma   90.00
#
_symmetry.space_group_name_H-M   'P 1'
#
loop_
_entity.id
_entity.type
_entity.pdbx_description
1 polymer ?
#
loop_
_entity_poly.entity_id
_entity_poly.type
_entity_poly.pdbx_seq_one_letter_code
_entity_poly.pdbx_strand_id
1 'polypeptide(L)'
;MPASLIVLVATAGIASGWQQNSASAPLTLQYFKDLDKNREQDQRATDIMKALSISGGDWVADVGAGNGYYSQRLADLVGPAGKVFAEDIADYAMNFLRQRVTVFDLRNVEVVKGDADNPKLPADSLAAVLVVDSYHHFSQYQAMSEQILRALKPGGRLVIADYSLPDHRGQLRADQLKIHEIDPGLVRTELEQAGFQFLHCEDPFLKRMPEAKDSSAGRADLWLMIAVRPK
;
A
#
# COMPACT_ATOMS: atom_id res chain seq x y z
N MET A 1 5.12 -38.05 28.91
CA MET A 1 4.57 -37.07 27.93
C MET A 1 4.86 -35.68 28.44
N PRO A 2 5.76 -34.90 27.86
CA PRO A 2 5.97 -33.53 28.26
C PRO A 2 5.07 -32.61 27.44
N ALA A 3 4.36 -31.73 28.12
CA ALA A 3 3.50 -30.69 27.56
C ALA A 3 4.36 -29.63 26.88
N SER A 4 4.11 -29.39 25.60
CA SER A 4 4.73 -28.30 24.85
C SER A 4 4.17 -26.97 25.31
N LEU A 5 5.01 -26.14 25.89
CA LEU A 5 4.75 -24.76 26.26
C LEU A 5 4.79 -23.91 24.98
N ILE A 6 3.63 -23.48 24.51
CA ILE A 6 3.55 -22.49 23.42
C ILE A 6 3.87 -21.13 24.05
N VAL A 7 5.07 -20.64 23.77
CA VAL A 7 5.44 -19.25 24.11
C VAL A 7 4.80 -18.32 23.08
N LEU A 8 3.72 -17.65 23.49
CA LEU A 8 3.16 -16.52 22.75
C LEU A 8 4.11 -15.33 22.94
N VAL A 9 4.95 -15.04 21.94
CA VAL A 9 5.71 -13.78 21.91
C VAL A 9 4.76 -12.71 21.45
N ALA A 10 4.26 -11.93 22.39
CA ALA A 10 3.53 -10.69 22.10
C ALA A 10 4.52 -9.66 21.55
N THR A 11 4.51 -9.42 20.26
CA THR A 11 5.17 -8.25 19.65
C THR A 11 4.32 -7.02 19.96
N ALA A 12 4.64 -6.36 21.06
CA ALA A 12 4.09 -5.04 21.41
C ALA A 12 4.84 -3.98 20.57
N GLY A 13 4.23 -3.54 19.48
CA GLY A 13 4.77 -2.44 18.69
C GLY A 13 3.73 -1.94 17.68
N ILE A 14 3.14 -0.78 17.97
CA ILE A 14 2.30 0.09 17.11
C ILE A 14 0.88 -0.43 16.76
N ALA A 15 0.51 -1.67 17.06
CA ALA A 15 -0.87 -2.15 16.90
C ALA A 15 -1.84 -1.62 17.98
N SER A 16 -1.35 -0.96 19.03
CA SER A 16 -2.16 -0.60 20.19
C SER A 16 -3.21 0.51 19.98
N GLY A 17 -3.10 1.28 18.90
CA GLY A 17 -4.12 2.27 18.53
C GLY A 17 -5.24 1.74 17.63
N TRP A 18 -5.04 0.61 16.96
CA TRP A 18 -5.93 0.09 15.92
C TRP A 18 -6.84 -1.05 16.39
N GLN A 19 -6.51 -1.74 17.49
CA GLN A 19 -7.19 -2.95 17.95
C GLN A 19 -8.40 -2.73 18.88
N GLN A 20 -8.74 -1.50 19.30
CA GLN A 20 -9.76 -1.29 20.35
C GLN A 20 -11.11 -0.78 19.88
N ASN A 21 -11.48 -0.84 18.59
CA ASN A 21 -12.77 -0.28 18.15
C ASN A 21 -13.70 -1.25 17.42
N SER A 22 -13.92 -2.43 17.94
CA SER A 22 -14.90 -3.39 17.39
C SER A 22 -16.37 -3.13 17.77
N ALA A 23 -16.69 -2.03 18.46
CA ALA A 23 -18.05 -1.62 18.78
C ALA A 23 -18.20 -0.12 18.99
N SER A 24 -17.36 0.70 18.38
CA SER A 24 -17.36 2.14 18.59
C SER A 24 -18.22 2.88 17.56
N ALA A 25 -18.60 4.11 17.94
CA ALA A 25 -19.35 5.03 17.10
C ALA A 25 -18.77 5.13 15.66
N PRO A 26 -19.60 5.39 14.65
CA PRO A 26 -19.14 5.57 13.28
C PRO A 26 -18.02 6.60 13.20
N LEU A 27 -16.98 6.33 12.41
CA LEU A 27 -15.89 7.26 12.20
C LEU A 27 -16.42 8.54 11.53
N THR A 28 -15.87 9.68 11.91
CA THR A 28 -16.33 10.99 11.43
C THR A 28 -15.39 11.54 10.37
N LEU A 29 -15.86 12.54 9.62
CA LEU A 29 -15.04 13.32 8.69
C LEU A 29 -13.82 13.92 9.43
N GLN A 30 -14.01 14.44 10.65
CA GLN A 30 -12.92 15.01 11.44
C GLN A 30 -11.88 13.96 11.82
N TYR A 31 -12.31 12.77 12.21
CA TYR A 31 -11.40 11.65 12.50
C TYR A 31 -10.47 11.35 11.33
N PHE A 32 -11.00 11.21 10.12
CA PHE A 32 -10.18 10.96 8.93
C PHE A 32 -9.26 12.13 8.60
N LYS A 33 -9.71 13.38 8.72
CA LYS A 33 -8.86 14.56 8.51
C LYS A 33 -7.68 14.59 9.50
N ASP A 34 -7.91 14.25 10.76
CA ASP A 34 -6.85 14.21 11.77
C ASP A 34 -5.86 13.08 11.51
N LEU A 35 -6.35 11.93 11.05
CA LEU A 35 -5.53 10.78 10.66
C LEU A 35 -4.63 11.08 9.47
N ASP A 36 -5.12 11.87 8.52
CA ASP A 36 -4.46 12.15 7.23
C ASP A 36 -3.52 13.37 7.28
N LYS A 37 -3.60 14.19 8.33
CA LYS A 37 -3.01 15.55 8.37
C LYS A 37 -1.52 15.64 8.04
N ASN A 38 -0.75 14.60 8.35
CA ASN A 38 0.71 14.58 8.15
C ASN A 38 1.14 13.80 6.91
N ARG A 39 0.22 13.14 6.18
CA ARG A 39 0.57 12.25 5.07
C ARG A 39 1.38 12.92 3.97
N GLU A 40 1.12 14.19 3.68
CA GLU A 40 1.90 14.92 2.66
C GLU A 40 3.36 15.11 3.10
N GLN A 41 3.57 15.50 4.36
CA GLN A 41 4.91 15.68 4.93
C GLN A 41 5.62 14.34 5.08
N ASP A 42 4.91 13.30 5.53
CA ASP A 42 5.47 12.00 5.86
C ASP A 42 5.75 11.11 4.64
N GLN A 43 5.08 11.35 3.52
CA GLN A 43 5.16 10.48 2.34
C GLN A 43 5.28 11.22 1.00
N ARG A 44 5.24 12.56 0.95
CA ARG A 44 5.15 13.32 -0.32
C ARG A 44 3.99 12.79 -1.19
N ALA A 45 2.82 12.62 -0.57
CA ALA A 45 1.68 11.93 -1.18
C ALA A 45 1.29 12.49 -2.56
N THR A 46 1.37 13.81 -2.74
CA THR A 46 1.11 14.48 -4.03
C THR A 46 2.06 14.00 -5.13
N ASP A 47 3.33 13.78 -4.83
CA ASP A 47 4.30 13.31 -5.82
C ASP A 47 4.13 11.82 -6.14
N ILE A 48 3.78 10.99 -5.14
CA ILE A 48 3.36 9.59 -5.37
C ILE A 48 2.17 9.54 -6.34
N MET A 49 1.15 10.38 -6.12
CA MET A 49 -0.02 10.43 -6.99
C MET A 49 0.32 10.86 -8.42
N LYS A 50 1.24 11.83 -8.62
CA LYS A 50 1.73 12.24 -9.95
C LYS A 50 2.44 11.10 -10.69
N ALA A 51 3.17 10.23 -9.97
CA ALA A 51 3.90 9.11 -10.57
C ALA A 51 2.99 8.11 -11.31
N LEU A 52 1.72 8.01 -10.91
CA LEU A 52 0.72 7.15 -11.56
C LEU A 52 0.40 7.59 -12.99
N SER A 53 0.53 8.88 -13.31
CA SER A 53 0.24 9.44 -14.65
C SER A 53 -1.18 9.09 -15.15
N ILE A 54 -2.16 9.19 -14.28
CA ILE A 54 -3.57 8.89 -14.53
C ILE A 54 -4.35 10.14 -14.91
N SER A 55 -5.51 9.95 -15.53
CA SER A 55 -6.40 10.99 -16.01
C SER A 55 -7.84 10.75 -15.54
N GLY A 56 -8.69 11.76 -15.68
CA GLY A 56 -10.13 11.61 -15.44
C GLY A 56 -10.74 10.51 -16.31
N GLY A 57 -11.56 9.67 -15.70
CA GLY A 57 -12.17 8.50 -16.35
C GLY A 57 -11.36 7.20 -16.27
N ASP A 58 -10.10 7.23 -15.81
CA ASP A 58 -9.31 6.01 -15.65
C ASP A 58 -9.83 5.10 -14.55
N TRP A 59 -9.62 3.80 -14.73
CA TRP A 59 -9.80 2.80 -13.70
C TRP A 59 -8.45 2.50 -13.07
N VAL A 60 -8.41 2.53 -11.74
CA VAL A 60 -7.17 2.38 -10.97
C VAL A 60 -7.41 1.51 -9.73
N ALA A 61 -6.34 1.01 -9.13
CA ALA A 61 -6.43 0.30 -7.86
C ALA A 61 -5.44 0.86 -6.83
N ASP A 62 -5.84 0.78 -5.56
CA ASP A 62 -5.04 0.99 -4.36
C ASP A 62 -4.96 -0.36 -3.64
N VAL A 63 -3.80 -1.04 -3.71
CA VAL A 63 -3.59 -2.39 -3.20
C VAL A 63 -2.88 -2.33 -1.86
N GLY A 64 -3.49 -2.93 -0.83
CA GLY A 64 -3.12 -2.70 0.55
C GLY A 64 -3.57 -1.31 1.02
N ALA A 65 -4.79 -0.94 0.69
CA ALA A 65 -5.32 0.41 0.85
C ALA A 65 -5.45 0.89 2.30
N GLY A 66 -5.43 -0.02 3.28
CA GLY A 66 -5.47 0.28 4.70
C GLY A 66 -6.69 1.11 5.09
N ASN A 67 -6.46 2.35 5.53
CA ASN A 67 -7.54 3.27 5.89
C ASN A 67 -8.15 4.05 4.72
N GLY A 68 -7.69 3.82 3.47
CA GLY A 68 -8.22 4.42 2.24
C GLY A 68 -7.77 5.85 1.95
N TYR A 69 -6.69 6.32 2.55
CA TYR A 69 -6.16 7.66 2.29
C TYR A 69 -5.87 7.90 0.80
N TYR A 70 -5.14 6.98 0.17
CA TYR A 70 -4.85 7.06 -1.26
C TYR A 70 -6.08 6.75 -2.12
N SER A 71 -6.92 5.81 -1.70
CA SER A 71 -8.17 5.49 -2.40
C SER A 71 -9.06 6.72 -2.59
N GLN A 72 -9.22 7.56 -1.56
CA GLN A 72 -9.97 8.82 -1.66
C GLN A 72 -9.33 9.78 -2.66
N ARG A 73 -7.99 9.99 -2.59
CA ARG A 73 -7.28 10.88 -3.51
C ARG A 73 -7.34 10.40 -4.97
N LEU A 74 -7.26 9.08 -5.17
CA LEU A 74 -7.48 8.46 -6.48
C LEU A 74 -8.89 8.73 -7.00
N ALA A 75 -9.90 8.61 -6.13
CA ALA A 75 -11.29 8.87 -6.49
C ALA A 75 -11.51 10.31 -6.97
N ASP A 76 -10.88 11.29 -6.30
CA ASP A 76 -10.92 12.69 -6.68
C ASP A 76 -10.24 12.92 -8.05
N LEU A 77 -9.09 12.27 -8.30
CA LEU A 77 -8.33 12.43 -9.55
C LEU A 77 -9.00 11.81 -10.76
N VAL A 78 -9.54 10.59 -10.62
CA VAL A 78 -10.20 9.92 -11.75
C VAL A 78 -11.62 10.46 -11.98
N GLY A 79 -12.19 11.12 -10.98
CA GLY A 79 -13.52 11.74 -11.06
C GLY A 79 -14.67 10.74 -11.25
N PRO A 80 -15.90 11.23 -11.48
CA PRO A 80 -17.10 10.39 -11.46
C PRO A 80 -17.20 9.41 -12.65
N ALA A 81 -16.46 9.64 -13.73
CA ALA A 81 -16.39 8.72 -14.88
C ALA A 81 -15.32 7.61 -14.71
N GLY A 82 -14.42 7.77 -13.75
CA GLY A 82 -13.40 6.79 -13.40
C GLY A 82 -13.85 5.83 -12.32
N LYS A 83 -12.95 4.91 -11.95
CA LYS A 83 -13.22 3.93 -10.90
C LYS A 83 -11.96 3.62 -10.11
N VAL A 84 -12.12 3.48 -8.80
CA VAL A 84 -11.05 3.06 -7.88
C VAL A 84 -11.42 1.74 -7.24
N PHE A 85 -10.54 0.77 -7.30
CA PHE A 85 -10.62 -0.48 -6.54
C PHE A 85 -9.73 -0.32 -5.30
N ALA A 86 -10.34 -0.16 -4.13
CA ALA A 86 -9.65 -0.07 -2.84
C ALA A 86 -9.57 -1.47 -2.24
N GLU A 87 -8.41 -2.10 -2.39
CA GLU A 87 -8.21 -3.50 -2.01
C GLU A 87 -7.41 -3.62 -0.73
N ASP A 88 -7.82 -4.53 0.15
CA ASP A 88 -7.04 -4.97 1.31
C ASP A 88 -7.44 -6.39 1.73
N ILE A 89 -6.53 -7.11 2.41
CA ILE A 89 -6.80 -8.45 2.93
C ILE A 89 -7.23 -8.46 4.40
N ALA A 90 -7.03 -7.36 5.12
CA ALA A 90 -7.29 -7.29 6.56
C ALA A 90 -8.73 -6.83 6.85
N ASP A 91 -9.45 -7.55 7.72
CA ASP A 91 -10.84 -7.22 8.06
C ASP A 91 -10.99 -5.84 8.69
N TYR A 92 -10.02 -5.42 9.51
CA TYR A 92 -10.03 -4.08 10.09
C TYR A 92 -9.89 -2.98 9.00
N ALA A 93 -9.02 -3.19 8.00
CA ALA A 93 -8.86 -2.27 6.89
C ALA A 93 -10.14 -2.18 6.04
N MET A 94 -10.78 -3.31 5.77
CA MET A 94 -12.08 -3.36 5.08
C MET A 94 -13.16 -2.53 5.81
N ASN A 95 -13.14 -2.52 7.13
CA ASN A 95 -14.07 -1.71 7.92
C ASN A 95 -13.75 -0.21 7.79
N PHE A 96 -12.47 0.17 7.87
CA PHE A 96 -12.04 1.56 7.65
C PHE A 96 -12.40 2.05 6.24
N LEU A 97 -12.10 1.26 5.23
CA LEU A 97 -12.41 1.59 3.82
C LEU A 97 -13.89 1.87 3.62
N ARG A 98 -14.78 0.96 4.09
CA ARG A 98 -16.23 1.14 3.97
C ARG A 98 -16.71 2.40 4.69
N GLN A 99 -16.19 2.68 5.87
CA GLN A 99 -16.54 3.90 6.60
C GLN A 99 -16.03 5.15 5.88
N ARG A 100 -14.79 5.16 5.34
CA ARG A 100 -14.28 6.27 4.54
C ARG A 100 -15.13 6.51 3.30
N VAL A 101 -15.44 5.46 2.54
CA VAL A 101 -16.32 5.54 1.36
C VAL A 101 -17.65 6.21 1.71
N THR A 102 -18.25 5.83 2.84
CA THR A 102 -19.52 6.41 3.31
C THR A 102 -19.36 7.86 3.74
N VAL A 103 -18.35 8.17 4.57
CA VAL A 103 -18.14 9.51 5.15
C VAL A 103 -17.82 10.56 4.09
N PHE A 104 -17.10 10.17 3.03
CA PHE A 104 -16.70 11.08 1.94
C PHE A 104 -17.59 10.96 0.69
N ASP A 105 -18.68 10.17 0.73
CA ASP A 105 -19.59 9.90 -0.43
C ASP A 105 -18.81 9.49 -1.71
N LEU A 106 -17.85 8.57 -1.58
CA LEU A 106 -17.00 8.14 -2.69
C LEU A 106 -17.72 7.14 -3.59
N ARG A 107 -18.56 7.60 -4.50
CA ARG A 107 -19.43 6.76 -5.35
C ARG A 107 -18.68 5.97 -6.42
N ASN A 108 -17.46 6.37 -6.74
CA ASN A 108 -16.58 5.75 -7.72
C ASN A 108 -15.53 4.83 -7.09
N VAL A 109 -15.64 4.52 -5.79
CA VAL A 109 -14.76 3.58 -5.08
C VAL A 109 -15.48 2.27 -4.80
N GLU A 110 -14.88 1.18 -5.25
CA GLU A 110 -15.28 -0.20 -4.91
C GLU A 110 -14.30 -0.76 -3.89
N VAL A 111 -14.82 -1.23 -2.75
CA VAL A 111 -14.00 -1.86 -1.69
C VAL A 111 -13.91 -3.36 -1.97
N VAL A 112 -12.69 -3.83 -2.20
CA VAL A 112 -12.41 -5.22 -2.61
C VAL A 112 -11.68 -5.95 -1.48
N LYS A 113 -12.20 -7.11 -1.07
CA LYS A 113 -11.51 -8.04 -0.17
C LYS A 113 -10.65 -8.98 -0.99
N GLY A 114 -9.34 -8.74 -0.99
CA GLY A 114 -8.37 -9.60 -1.64
C GLY A 114 -7.99 -10.85 -0.84
N ASP A 115 -7.09 -11.63 -1.41
CA ASP A 115 -6.39 -12.76 -0.79
C ASP A 115 -4.88 -12.52 -0.86
N ALA A 116 -4.08 -13.29 -0.12
CA ALA A 116 -2.63 -13.10 -0.04
C ALA A 116 -1.89 -13.24 -1.39
N ASP A 117 -2.50 -13.91 -2.35
CA ASP A 117 -1.98 -14.21 -3.69
C ASP A 117 -2.78 -13.56 -4.82
N ASN A 118 -3.91 -12.91 -4.51
CA ASN A 118 -4.81 -12.38 -5.51
C ASN A 118 -5.60 -11.15 -5.01
N PRO A 119 -5.36 -9.95 -5.58
CA PRO A 119 -6.10 -8.74 -5.22
C PRO A 119 -7.52 -8.70 -5.82
N LYS A 120 -7.94 -9.72 -6.57
CA LYS A 120 -9.27 -9.85 -7.22
C LYS A 120 -9.66 -8.66 -8.09
N LEU A 121 -8.70 -8.07 -8.75
CA LEU A 121 -8.88 -6.95 -9.66
C LEU A 121 -9.31 -7.43 -11.06
N PRO A 122 -10.09 -6.63 -11.80
CA PRO A 122 -10.49 -6.98 -13.16
C PRO A 122 -9.29 -7.00 -14.11
N ALA A 123 -9.19 -8.04 -14.95
CA ALA A 123 -8.09 -8.17 -15.90
C ALA A 123 -8.16 -7.09 -17.00
N ASP A 124 -6.98 -6.67 -17.50
CA ASP A 124 -6.80 -5.76 -18.66
C ASP A 124 -7.59 -4.44 -18.56
N SER A 125 -7.86 -3.96 -17.35
CA SER A 125 -8.79 -2.86 -17.11
C SER A 125 -8.16 -1.62 -16.52
N LEU A 126 -7.06 -1.76 -15.77
CA LEU A 126 -6.51 -0.68 -14.97
C LEU A 126 -5.46 0.13 -15.72
N ALA A 127 -5.57 1.45 -15.66
CA ALA A 127 -4.54 2.37 -16.12
C ALA A 127 -3.34 2.41 -15.17
N ALA A 128 -3.60 2.26 -13.86
CA ALA A 128 -2.55 2.20 -12.86
C ALA A 128 -2.97 1.41 -11.62
N VAL A 129 -1.95 0.88 -10.91
CA VAL A 129 -2.05 0.30 -9.58
C VAL A 129 -1.07 1.01 -8.67
N LEU A 130 -1.52 1.37 -7.47
CA LEU A 130 -0.73 1.96 -6.41
C LEU A 130 -0.56 0.97 -5.26
N VAL A 131 0.64 0.89 -4.70
CA VAL A 131 0.98 0.14 -3.49
C VAL A 131 1.83 1.04 -2.61
N VAL A 132 1.34 1.45 -1.44
CA VAL A 132 2.09 2.31 -0.53
C VAL A 132 2.18 1.68 0.85
N ASP A 133 3.40 1.52 1.37
CA ASP A 133 3.64 0.99 2.73
C ASP A 133 2.96 -0.38 2.94
N SER A 134 3.02 -1.23 1.90
CA SER A 134 2.26 -2.48 1.86
C SER A 134 2.97 -3.63 1.12
N TYR A 135 3.87 -3.34 0.16
CA TYR A 135 4.54 -4.38 -0.61
C TYR A 135 5.38 -5.32 0.28
N HIS A 136 6.01 -4.79 1.32
CA HIS A 136 6.75 -5.60 2.28
C HIS A 136 5.89 -6.67 2.97
N HIS A 137 4.57 -6.50 3.02
CA HIS A 137 3.63 -7.49 3.58
C HIS A 137 3.24 -8.61 2.60
N PHE A 138 3.57 -8.52 1.31
CA PHE A 138 3.18 -9.53 0.33
C PHE A 138 3.92 -10.85 0.58
N SER A 139 3.30 -11.76 1.34
CA SER A 139 3.86 -13.10 1.60
C SER A 139 3.91 -13.98 0.35
N GLN A 140 2.97 -13.78 -0.57
CA GLN A 140 2.86 -14.45 -1.88
C GLN A 140 3.16 -13.45 -3.01
N TYR A 141 4.27 -12.71 -2.87
CA TYR A 141 4.60 -11.56 -3.72
C TYR A 141 4.64 -11.89 -5.21
N GLN A 142 5.09 -13.10 -5.59
CA GLN A 142 5.14 -13.50 -7.00
C GLN A 142 3.73 -13.60 -7.60
N ALA A 143 2.84 -14.38 -6.99
CA ALA A 143 1.47 -14.52 -7.44
C ALA A 143 0.72 -13.18 -7.41
N MET A 144 0.89 -12.38 -6.34
CA MET A 144 0.29 -11.05 -6.23
C MET A 144 0.76 -10.13 -7.37
N SER A 145 2.07 -10.09 -7.67
CA SER A 145 2.63 -9.26 -8.74
C SER A 145 2.13 -9.70 -10.12
N GLU A 146 2.03 -11.01 -10.38
CA GLU A 146 1.46 -11.56 -11.62
C GLU A 146 -0.03 -11.17 -11.78
N GLN A 147 -0.83 -11.20 -10.71
CA GLN A 147 -2.23 -10.78 -10.75
C GLN A 147 -2.36 -9.26 -10.95
N ILE A 148 -1.50 -8.45 -10.35
CA ILE A 148 -1.45 -7.00 -10.60
C ILE A 148 -1.07 -6.73 -12.07
N LEU A 149 -0.06 -7.43 -12.61
CA LEU A 149 0.32 -7.31 -14.01
C LEU A 149 -0.87 -7.62 -14.94
N ARG A 150 -1.60 -8.70 -14.65
CA ARG A 150 -2.79 -9.10 -15.40
C ARG A 150 -3.91 -8.06 -15.35
N ALA A 151 -4.08 -7.38 -14.22
CA ALA A 151 -5.12 -6.36 -14.04
C ALA A 151 -4.85 -5.07 -14.82
N LEU A 152 -3.57 -4.70 -14.99
CA LEU A 152 -3.17 -3.52 -15.74
C LEU A 152 -3.47 -3.68 -17.26
N LYS A 153 -3.82 -2.59 -17.92
CA LYS A 153 -3.81 -2.51 -19.38
C LYS A 153 -2.38 -2.58 -19.92
N PRO A 154 -2.14 -3.00 -21.19
CA PRO A 154 -0.84 -2.82 -21.82
C PRO A 154 -0.36 -1.36 -21.70
N GLY A 155 0.83 -1.14 -21.18
CA GLY A 155 1.37 0.17 -20.86
C GLY A 155 0.87 0.79 -19.54
N GLY A 156 -0.01 0.11 -18.79
CA GLY A 156 -0.47 0.52 -17.47
C GLY A 156 0.66 0.50 -16.44
N ARG A 157 0.59 1.38 -15.44
CA ARG A 157 1.66 1.60 -14.46
C ARG A 157 1.40 0.90 -13.13
N LEU A 158 2.45 0.35 -12.56
CA LEU A 158 2.54 0.00 -11.14
C LEU A 158 3.45 1.01 -10.46
N VAL A 159 2.95 1.68 -9.43
CA VAL A 159 3.73 2.58 -8.57
C VAL A 159 3.77 1.98 -7.18
N ILE A 160 4.97 1.77 -6.66
CA ILE A 160 5.20 1.27 -5.31
C ILE A 160 6.00 2.32 -4.55
N ALA A 161 5.55 2.66 -3.34
CA ALA A 161 6.32 3.44 -2.38
C ALA A 161 6.41 2.65 -1.08
N ASP A 162 7.62 2.32 -0.63
CA ASP A 162 7.82 1.53 0.58
C ASP A 162 9.12 1.94 1.28
N TYR A 163 9.40 1.37 2.43
CA TYR A 163 10.46 1.81 3.31
C TYR A 163 11.66 0.85 3.31
N SER A 164 12.87 1.42 3.43
CA SER A 164 14.09 0.63 3.64
C SER A 164 15.22 1.51 4.18
N LEU A 165 15.95 1.02 5.16
CA LEU A 165 17.25 1.59 5.54
C LEU A 165 18.35 0.98 4.66
N PRO A 166 19.36 1.78 4.24
CA PRO A 166 20.48 1.26 3.46
C PRO A 166 21.18 0.06 4.12
N ASP A 167 21.33 0.07 5.45
CA ASP A 167 21.98 -1.00 6.21
C ASP A 167 21.19 -2.31 6.29
N HIS A 168 19.89 -2.28 5.96
CA HIS A 168 19.02 -3.46 5.94
C HIS A 168 18.89 -4.10 4.55
N ARG A 169 19.47 -3.48 3.52
CA ARG A 169 19.40 -3.99 2.15
C ARG A 169 20.26 -5.23 1.96
N GLY A 170 19.86 -6.07 1.03
CA GLY A 170 20.52 -7.34 0.77
C GLY A 170 20.27 -8.43 1.82
N GLN A 171 19.48 -8.16 2.86
CA GLN A 171 19.02 -9.18 3.80
C GLN A 171 17.96 -10.08 3.14
N LEU A 172 17.73 -11.26 3.73
CA LEU A 172 16.66 -12.14 3.26
C LEU A 172 15.31 -11.43 3.39
N ARG A 173 14.42 -11.62 2.39
CA ARG A 173 13.07 -11.06 2.41
C ARG A 173 12.34 -11.31 3.74
N ALA A 174 12.44 -12.52 4.28
CA ALA A 174 11.80 -12.88 5.54
C ALA A 174 12.31 -12.07 6.76
N ASP A 175 13.53 -11.56 6.72
CA ASP A 175 14.07 -10.72 7.78
C ASP A 175 13.65 -9.27 7.60
N GLN A 176 13.62 -8.78 6.36
CA GLN A 176 13.08 -7.44 6.03
C GLN A 176 11.60 -7.32 6.41
N LEU A 177 10.78 -8.35 6.16
CA LEU A 177 9.38 -8.39 6.57
C LEU A 177 9.19 -8.19 8.08
N LYS A 178 10.08 -8.74 8.92
CA LYS A 178 9.97 -8.61 10.39
C LYS A 178 10.15 -7.18 10.90
N ILE A 179 10.82 -6.35 10.12
CA ILE A 179 11.11 -4.95 10.46
C ILE A 179 10.26 -3.97 9.63
N HIS A 180 9.28 -4.47 8.87
CA HIS A 180 8.40 -3.68 8.00
C HIS A 180 9.17 -2.84 6.99
N GLU A 181 10.19 -3.43 6.38
CA GLU A 181 11.00 -2.82 5.33
C GLU A 181 11.12 -3.76 4.14
N ILE A 182 11.45 -3.21 2.97
CA ILE A 182 11.77 -4.00 1.77
C ILE A 182 12.78 -3.25 0.89
N ASP A 183 13.84 -3.96 0.50
CA ASP A 183 14.88 -3.46 -0.40
C ASP A 183 14.32 -3.19 -1.82
N PRO A 184 14.42 -1.96 -2.35
CA PRO A 184 13.95 -1.66 -3.70
C PRO A 184 14.66 -2.49 -4.78
N GLY A 185 15.91 -2.91 -4.58
CA GLY A 185 16.62 -3.79 -5.52
C GLY A 185 16.01 -5.19 -5.58
N LEU A 186 15.56 -5.71 -4.43
CA LEU A 186 14.83 -6.96 -4.37
C LEU A 186 13.46 -6.83 -5.06
N VAL A 187 12.70 -5.78 -4.75
CA VAL A 187 11.39 -5.52 -5.37
C VAL A 187 11.51 -5.41 -6.89
N ARG A 188 12.50 -4.69 -7.39
CA ARG A 188 12.77 -4.61 -8.84
C ARG A 188 12.94 -6.00 -9.45
N THR A 189 13.77 -6.86 -8.84
CA THR A 189 14.01 -8.22 -9.32
C THR A 189 12.72 -9.05 -9.35
N GLU A 190 11.92 -8.97 -8.28
CA GLU A 190 10.64 -9.68 -8.17
C GLU A 190 9.64 -9.22 -9.24
N LEU A 191 9.56 -7.92 -9.52
CA LEU A 191 8.68 -7.36 -10.55
C LEU A 191 9.14 -7.74 -11.97
N GLU A 192 10.43 -7.69 -12.24
CA GLU A 192 10.98 -8.12 -13.55
C GLU A 192 10.71 -9.62 -13.80
N GLN A 193 10.80 -10.47 -12.75
CA GLN A 193 10.44 -11.89 -12.83
C GLN A 193 8.94 -12.11 -13.07
N ALA A 194 8.08 -11.26 -12.52
CA ALA A 194 6.64 -11.29 -12.78
C ALA A 194 6.24 -10.75 -14.17
N GLY A 195 7.19 -10.20 -14.94
CA GLY A 195 6.98 -9.72 -16.31
C GLY A 195 6.79 -8.22 -16.45
N PHE A 196 6.99 -7.43 -15.39
CA PHE A 196 6.99 -5.97 -15.49
C PHE A 196 8.26 -5.45 -16.17
N GLN A 197 8.12 -4.34 -16.87
CA GLN A 197 9.25 -3.53 -17.33
C GLN A 197 9.52 -2.44 -16.29
N PHE A 198 10.72 -2.44 -15.72
CA PHE A 198 11.18 -1.37 -14.83
C PHE A 198 11.34 -0.06 -15.60
N LEU A 199 10.88 1.05 -15.03
CA LEU A 199 11.07 2.39 -15.58
C LEU A 199 11.98 3.27 -14.73
N HIS A 200 11.71 3.38 -13.45
CA HIS A 200 12.39 4.33 -12.57
C HIS A 200 12.31 3.91 -11.11
N CYS A 201 13.33 4.26 -10.34
CA CYS A 201 13.31 4.22 -8.89
C CYS A 201 14.01 5.47 -8.33
N GLU A 202 13.32 6.22 -7.49
CA GLU A 202 13.90 7.30 -6.68
C GLU A 202 14.17 6.76 -5.28
N ASP A 203 15.44 6.72 -4.89
CA ASP A 203 15.90 6.11 -3.65
C ASP A 203 17.10 6.89 -3.05
N PRO A 204 16.89 7.61 -1.94
CA PRO A 204 15.62 7.81 -1.26
C PRO A 204 14.70 8.79 -1.99
N PHE A 205 13.41 8.48 -2.07
CA PHE A 205 12.36 9.40 -2.49
C PHE A 205 12.08 10.45 -1.41
N LEU A 206 12.03 10.02 -0.17
CA LEU A 206 11.97 10.89 1.00
C LEU A 206 12.92 10.37 2.07
N LYS A 207 13.95 11.15 2.35
CA LYS A 207 14.87 10.84 3.44
C LYS A 207 14.23 11.23 4.76
N ARG A 208 14.08 10.26 5.66
CA ARG A 208 13.62 10.57 7.02
C ARG A 208 14.76 11.11 7.86
N MET A 209 14.53 12.28 8.45
CA MET A 209 15.42 12.83 9.47
C MET A 209 15.28 11.98 10.74
N PRO A 210 16.38 11.67 11.43
CA PRO A 210 16.31 11.03 12.72
C PRO A 210 15.63 11.99 13.70
N GLU A 211 14.33 11.81 13.91
CA GLU A 211 13.62 12.56 14.95
C GLU A 211 13.92 12.01 16.33
N ALA A 212 13.83 12.93 17.31
CA ALA A 212 14.17 12.72 18.70
C ALA A 212 13.52 11.47 19.29
N LYS A 213 14.31 10.68 19.92
CA LYS A 213 14.21 9.69 20.99
C LYS A 213 12.95 8.85 21.23
N ASP A 214 11.81 9.02 20.56
CA ASP A 214 10.58 8.39 21.07
C ASP A 214 9.57 7.83 20.03
N SER A 215 9.99 7.45 18.83
CA SER A 215 9.10 6.69 17.95
C SER A 215 9.81 5.49 17.30
N SER A 216 9.36 4.30 17.65
CA SER A 216 9.72 3.03 17.00
C SER A 216 9.20 2.93 15.55
N ALA A 217 8.38 3.88 15.12
CA ALA A 217 7.84 3.99 13.78
C ALA A 217 8.54 5.13 13.05
N GLY A 218 9.52 4.81 12.18
CA GLY A 218 9.87 5.78 11.20
C GLY A 218 11.33 6.20 11.09
N ARG A 219 12.25 5.24 11.07
CA ARG A 219 13.67 5.51 10.78
C ARG A 219 14.06 5.21 9.34
N ALA A 220 13.26 4.46 8.60
CA ALA A 220 13.58 4.05 7.25
C ALA A 220 13.26 5.15 6.22
N ASP A 221 14.12 5.29 5.23
CA ASP A 221 13.88 6.16 4.09
C ASP A 221 12.76 5.59 3.22
N LEU A 222 11.89 6.44 2.70
CA LEU A 222 10.90 6.07 1.71
C LEU A 222 11.55 6.05 0.34
N TRP A 223 11.35 4.99 -0.42
CA TRP A 223 11.69 4.91 -1.84
C TRP A 223 10.43 4.84 -2.71
N LEU A 224 10.54 5.23 -3.97
CA LEU A 224 9.45 5.18 -4.96
C LEU A 224 9.92 4.46 -6.21
N MET A 225 9.16 3.45 -6.67
CA MET A 225 9.44 2.70 -7.89
C MET A 225 8.27 2.77 -8.86
N ILE A 226 8.59 2.88 -10.14
CA ILE A 226 7.63 2.85 -11.24
C ILE A 226 8.01 1.70 -12.16
N ALA A 227 7.07 0.80 -12.40
CA ALA A 227 7.13 -0.24 -13.39
C ALA A 227 5.90 -0.20 -14.30
N VAL A 228 5.96 -0.84 -15.46
CA VAL A 228 4.84 -0.88 -16.41
C VAL A 228 4.59 -2.30 -16.90
N ARG A 229 3.34 -2.58 -17.22
CA ARG A 229 3.01 -3.74 -18.03
C ARG A 229 3.49 -3.49 -19.46
N PRO A 230 4.32 -4.36 -20.08
CA PRO A 230 4.73 -4.23 -21.48
C PRO A 230 3.52 -4.14 -22.43
N LYS A 231 3.74 -3.48 -23.60
CA LYS A 231 2.72 -3.35 -24.66
C LYS A 231 2.55 -4.64 -25.45
#